data_f75413e6b7dc7b1b0eec7e7b70cdd1d2
#
_entry.id   f75413e6b7dc7b1b0eec7e7b70cdd1d2
#
_cell.length_a   1.000
_cell.length_b   1.000
_cell.length_c   1.000
_cell.angle_alpha   90.00
_cell.angle_beta   90.00
_cell.angle_gamma   90.00
#
_symmetry.space_group_name_H-M   'P 1'
#
loop_
_entity.id
_entity.type
_entity.pdbx_description
1 polymer ?
#
loop_
_entity_poly.entity_id
_entity_poly.type
_entity_poly.pdbx_seq_one_letter_code
_entity_poly.pdbx_strand_id
1 'polypeptide(L)'
;IFDYDFFDTDQIIEKHFNKSLQSILEEVGYLELRQIEQSTIQDMQLRNCVVATGGSAIYGDQGMRYLKNKTVMIFLDVTFETIIDRGINFSDRGFAKDPNLSVTDEFHNRLELYNKYADIKVDNNCSINQCVEEIIRLVS
;
A
#
# COMPACT_ATOMS: atom_id res chain seq x y z
N ILE A 1 0.26 -8.44 19.99
CA ILE A 1 1.12 -7.54 20.76
C ILE A 1 0.36 -6.26 21.09
N PHE A 2 -0.26 -5.64 20.10
CA PHE A 2 -1.22 -4.56 20.28
C PHE A 2 -2.62 -5.13 20.05
N ASP A 3 -3.56 -4.81 20.89
CA ASP A 3 -4.97 -5.22 20.72
C ASP A 3 -5.64 -4.27 19.70
N TYR A 4 -5.14 -4.31 18.45
CA TYR A 4 -5.59 -3.48 17.35
C TYR A 4 -6.33 -4.28 16.30
N ASP A 5 -7.34 -3.68 15.70
CA ASP A 5 -7.97 -4.21 14.50
C ASP A 5 -7.01 -4.13 13.31
N PHE A 6 -7.13 -5.05 12.37
CA PHE A 6 -6.36 -5.04 11.13
C PHE A 6 -7.26 -4.83 9.93
N PHE A 7 -6.88 -3.89 9.08
CA PHE A 7 -7.56 -3.60 7.82
C PHE A 7 -6.58 -3.65 6.65
N ASP A 8 -6.99 -4.31 5.59
CA ASP A 8 -6.34 -4.29 4.29
C ASP A 8 -7.26 -3.56 3.31
N THR A 9 -6.80 -2.42 2.77
CA THR A 9 -7.64 -1.60 1.87
C THR A 9 -8.01 -2.33 0.60
N ASP A 10 -7.13 -3.19 0.08
CA ASP A 10 -7.43 -4.00 -1.09
C ASP A 10 -8.59 -4.96 -0.84
N GLN A 11 -8.61 -5.61 0.32
CA GLN A 11 -9.70 -6.50 0.72
C GLN A 11 -11.02 -5.74 0.91
N ILE A 12 -10.98 -4.54 1.45
CA ILE A 12 -12.17 -3.69 1.60
C ILE A 12 -12.77 -3.37 0.22
N ILE A 13 -11.92 -2.99 -0.73
CA ILE A 13 -12.34 -2.68 -2.11
C ILE A 13 -12.92 -3.93 -2.79
N GLU A 14 -12.21 -5.04 -2.75
CA GLU A 14 -12.67 -6.30 -3.36
C GLU A 14 -14.00 -6.76 -2.80
N LYS A 15 -14.20 -6.64 -1.50
CA LYS A 15 -15.45 -6.99 -0.84
C LYS A 15 -16.59 -6.06 -1.24
N HIS A 16 -16.32 -4.76 -1.34
CA HIS A 16 -17.32 -3.75 -1.72
C HIS A 16 -17.83 -3.98 -3.14
N PHE A 17 -16.94 -4.26 -4.09
CA PHE A 17 -17.27 -4.50 -5.49
C PHE A 17 -17.60 -5.95 -5.81
N ASN A 18 -17.37 -6.87 -4.89
CA ASN A 18 -17.49 -8.32 -5.09
C ASN A 18 -16.71 -8.82 -6.31
N LYS A 19 -15.50 -8.31 -6.47
CA LYS A 19 -14.57 -8.60 -7.59
C LYS A 19 -13.14 -8.54 -7.10
N SER A 20 -12.21 -9.22 -7.81
CA SER A 20 -10.79 -9.05 -7.58
C SER A 20 -10.32 -7.65 -8.01
N LEU A 21 -9.25 -7.15 -7.41
CA LEU A 21 -8.63 -5.88 -7.83
C LEU A 21 -8.25 -5.90 -9.32
N GLN A 22 -7.74 -7.03 -9.81
CA GLN A 22 -7.40 -7.17 -11.23
C GLN A 22 -8.63 -6.98 -12.11
N SER A 23 -9.76 -7.58 -11.76
CA SER A 23 -11.02 -7.40 -12.50
C SER A 23 -11.52 -5.95 -12.46
N ILE A 24 -11.39 -5.29 -11.31
CA ILE A 24 -11.75 -3.87 -11.18
C ILE A 24 -10.84 -3.02 -12.06
N LEU A 25 -9.52 -3.25 -12.00
CA LEU A 25 -8.53 -2.55 -12.82
C LEU A 25 -8.82 -2.68 -14.32
N GLU A 26 -9.15 -3.88 -14.79
CA GLU A 26 -9.50 -4.15 -16.18
C GLU A 26 -10.78 -3.43 -16.62
N GLU A 27 -11.75 -3.31 -15.72
CA GLU A 27 -13.03 -2.68 -15.98
C GLU A 27 -12.97 -1.15 -15.98
N VAL A 28 -12.28 -0.55 -15.00
CA VAL A 28 -12.32 0.92 -14.78
C VAL A 28 -11.01 1.63 -15.13
N GLY A 29 -9.90 0.93 -15.28
CA GLY A 29 -8.58 1.50 -15.53
C GLY A 29 -7.85 1.94 -14.26
N TYR A 30 -6.55 2.24 -14.40
CA TYR A 30 -5.68 2.52 -13.26
C TYR A 30 -5.99 3.85 -12.55
N LEU A 31 -6.42 4.86 -13.27
CA LEU A 31 -6.74 6.17 -12.67
C LEU A 31 -7.99 6.08 -11.79
N GLU A 32 -9.03 5.42 -12.27
CA GLU A 32 -10.26 5.23 -11.49
C GLU A 32 -10.01 4.31 -10.28
N LEU A 33 -9.21 3.26 -10.43
CA LEU A 33 -8.84 2.41 -9.30
C LEU A 33 -8.10 3.22 -8.22
N ARG A 34 -7.20 4.13 -8.59
CA ARG A 34 -6.54 5.04 -7.65
C ARG A 34 -7.52 5.96 -6.92
N GLN A 35 -8.57 6.42 -7.60
CA GLN A 35 -9.64 7.21 -6.97
C GLN A 35 -10.45 6.37 -5.99
N ILE A 36 -10.76 5.12 -6.33
CA ILE A 36 -11.42 4.17 -5.43
C ILE A 36 -10.58 3.92 -4.18
N GLU A 37 -9.28 3.70 -4.32
CA GLU A 37 -8.35 3.53 -3.21
C GLU A 37 -8.35 4.75 -2.29
N GLN A 38 -8.27 5.96 -2.85
CA GLN A 38 -8.28 7.20 -2.09
C GLN A 38 -9.60 7.39 -1.32
N SER A 39 -10.73 7.18 -1.97
CA SER A 39 -12.04 7.28 -1.33
C SER A 39 -12.21 6.26 -0.21
N THR A 40 -11.76 5.04 -0.43
CA THR A 40 -11.78 3.97 0.59
C THR A 40 -11.00 4.40 1.84
N ILE A 41 -9.81 4.96 1.67
CA ILE A 41 -8.99 5.43 2.77
C ILE A 41 -9.67 6.58 3.53
N GLN A 42 -10.22 7.54 2.81
CA GLN A 42 -10.88 8.71 3.41
C GLN A 42 -12.16 8.36 4.20
N ASP A 43 -12.81 7.25 3.84
CA ASP A 43 -14.02 6.76 4.52
C ASP A 43 -13.70 5.90 5.75
N MET A 44 -12.44 5.52 5.97
CA MET A 44 -12.07 4.69 7.11
C MET A 44 -12.10 5.45 8.42
N GLN A 45 -12.62 4.79 9.45
CA GLN A 45 -12.52 5.26 10.84
C GLN A 45 -11.26 4.67 11.48
N LEU A 46 -10.24 5.50 11.61
CA LEU A 46 -8.90 5.10 12.08
C LEU A 46 -8.82 5.23 13.61
N ARG A 47 -9.03 4.13 14.30
CA ARG A 47 -8.92 4.08 15.76
C ARG A 47 -8.43 2.69 16.19
N ASN A 48 -7.34 2.66 16.94
CA ASN A 48 -6.75 1.39 17.43
C ASN A 48 -6.64 0.32 16.34
N CYS A 49 -6.05 0.68 15.22
CA CYS A 49 -5.96 -0.22 14.08
C CYS A 49 -4.60 -0.15 13.39
N VAL A 50 -4.28 -1.22 12.69
CA VAL A 50 -3.21 -1.30 11.72
C VAL A 50 -3.85 -1.37 10.33
N VAL A 51 -3.40 -0.52 9.42
CA VAL A 51 -3.91 -0.47 8.05
C VAL A 51 -2.79 -0.82 7.07
N ALA A 52 -3.01 -1.86 6.28
CA ALA A 52 -2.20 -2.15 5.11
C ALA A 52 -2.86 -1.50 3.89
N THR A 53 -2.15 -0.59 3.24
CA THR A 53 -2.66 0.06 2.02
C THR A 53 -2.17 -0.67 0.78
N GLY A 54 -2.95 -0.58 -0.30
CA GLY A 54 -2.45 -0.92 -1.64
C GLY A 54 -1.30 0.01 -2.04
N GLY A 55 -0.40 -0.47 -2.87
CA GLY A 55 0.81 0.28 -3.24
C GLY A 55 0.53 1.57 -4.01
N SER A 56 -0.55 1.63 -4.78
CA SER A 56 -0.93 2.82 -5.56
C SER A 56 -1.70 3.88 -4.76
N ALA A 57 -2.08 3.59 -3.53
CA ALA A 57 -2.69 4.56 -2.61
C ALA A 57 -1.83 5.82 -2.44
N ILE A 58 -0.52 5.68 -2.61
CA ILE A 58 0.47 6.76 -2.50
C ILE A 58 0.23 7.91 -3.48
N TYR A 59 -0.46 7.68 -4.59
CA TYR A 59 -0.78 8.71 -5.57
C TYR A 59 -1.97 9.60 -5.17
N GLY A 60 -2.76 9.17 -4.21
CA GLY A 60 -3.90 9.94 -3.70
C GLY A 60 -3.48 10.92 -2.61
N ASP A 61 -3.12 12.14 -2.97
CA ASP A 61 -2.62 13.14 -2.02
C ASP A 61 -3.60 13.41 -0.86
N GLN A 62 -4.89 13.49 -1.13
CA GLN A 62 -5.90 13.69 -0.08
C GLN A 62 -5.99 12.50 0.88
N GLY A 63 -5.94 11.27 0.35
CA GLY A 63 -5.90 10.06 1.17
C GLY A 63 -4.63 9.98 2.01
N MET A 64 -3.49 10.32 1.43
CA MET A 64 -2.21 10.34 2.13
C MET A 64 -2.20 11.39 3.26
N ARG A 65 -2.72 12.57 3.02
CA ARG A 65 -2.87 13.62 4.06
C ARG A 65 -3.81 13.18 5.18
N TYR A 66 -4.89 12.51 4.83
CA TYR A 66 -5.81 11.96 5.82
C TYR A 66 -5.11 10.96 6.74
N LEU A 67 -4.34 10.03 6.18
CA LEU A 67 -3.54 9.08 6.97
C LEU A 67 -2.45 9.79 7.78
N LYS A 68 -1.71 10.69 7.16
CA LYS A 68 -0.59 11.41 7.80
C LYS A 68 -1.04 12.17 9.06
N ASN A 69 -2.24 12.72 9.04
CA ASN A 69 -2.77 13.47 10.18
C ASN A 69 -3.30 12.58 11.32
N LYS A 70 -3.52 11.30 11.08
CA LYS A 70 -4.21 10.41 12.02
C LYS A 70 -3.42 9.19 12.43
N THR A 71 -2.34 8.87 11.75
CA THR A 71 -1.58 7.63 11.93
C THR A 71 -0.08 7.88 11.91
N VAL A 72 0.68 6.87 12.33
CA VAL A 72 2.11 6.77 12.04
C VAL A 72 2.26 6.01 10.72
N MET A 73 2.90 6.64 9.75
CA MET A 73 3.08 6.06 8.42
C MET A 73 4.40 5.31 8.33
N ILE A 74 4.31 4.00 8.11
CA ILE A 74 5.47 3.12 8.01
C ILE A 74 5.68 2.73 6.56
N PHE A 75 6.86 3.00 6.04
CA PHE A 75 7.31 2.51 4.74
C PHE A 75 8.11 1.22 4.92
N LEU A 76 7.61 0.14 4.36
CA LEU A 76 8.31 -1.13 4.28
C LEU A 76 9.23 -1.09 3.05
N ASP A 77 10.48 -0.70 3.28
CA ASP A 77 11.45 -0.50 2.21
C ASP A 77 12.01 -1.84 1.72
N VAL A 78 11.84 -2.09 0.44
CA VAL A 78 12.26 -3.33 -0.21
C VAL A 78 12.88 -3.01 -1.57
N THR A 79 13.95 -3.72 -1.93
CA THR A 79 14.56 -3.57 -3.25
C THR A 79 13.70 -4.23 -4.34
N PHE A 80 13.81 -3.74 -5.56
CA PHE A 80 13.11 -4.34 -6.71
C PHE A 80 13.53 -5.81 -6.93
N GLU A 81 14.82 -6.12 -6.75
CA GLU A 81 15.33 -7.49 -6.84
C GLU A 81 14.68 -8.40 -5.80
N THR A 82 14.54 -7.95 -4.56
CA THR A 82 13.86 -8.73 -3.51
C THR A 82 12.39 -9.00 -3.86
N ILE A 83 11.69 -8.02 -4.44
CA ILE A 83 10.31 -8.20 -4.91
C ILE A 83 10.24 -9.30 -5.97
N ILE A 84 11.14 -9.26 -6.95
CA ILE A 84 11.21 -10.27 -8.02
C ILE A 84 11.55 -11.64 -7.44
N ASP A 85 12.52 -11.73 -6.53
CA ASP A 85 12.93 -12.99 -5.89
C ASP A 85 11.80 -13.62 -5.04
N ARG A 86 10.91 -12.79 -4.50
CA ARG A 86 9.70 -13.26 -3.80
C ARG A 86 8.60 -13.78 -4.73
N GLY A 87 8.82 -13.76 -6.04
CA GLY A 87 7.89 -14.30 -7.03
C GLY A 87 6.62 -13.47 -7.22
N ILE A 88 6.69 -12.18 -7.02
CA ILE A 88 5.55 -11.28 -7.22
C ILE A 88 5.16 -11.22 -8.69
N ASN A 89 3.91 -11.61 -8.99
CA ASN A 89 3.31 -11.48 -10.31
C ASN A 89 2.48 -10.20 -10.39
N PHE A 90 2.96 -9.19 -11.11
CA PHE A 90 2.29 -7.90 -11.23
C PHE A 90 1.04 -7.94 -12.12
N SER A 91 0.90 -8.94 -13.01
CA SER A 91 -0.23 -9.02 -13.93
C SER A 91 -1.55 -9.45 -13.28
N ASP A 92 -1.48 -10.13 -12.12
CA ASP A 92 -2.65 -10.72 -11.47
C ASP A 92 -3.05 -10.01 -10.16
N ARG A 93 -2.43 -8.88 -9.84
CA ARG A 93 -2.56 -8.24 -8.51
C ARG A 93 -3.33 -6.93 -8.49
N GLY A 94 -3.96 -6.53 -9.60
CA GLY A 94 -4.55 -5.19 -9.68
C GLY A 94 -3.51 -4.08 -9.53
N PHE A 95 -2.35 -4.27 -10.16
CA PHE A 95 -1.24 -3.32 -10.09
C PHE A 95 -1.55 -2.07 -10.94
N ALA A 96 -2.10 -1.05 -10.29
CA ALA A 96 -2.56 0.18 -10.92
C ALA A 96 -1.38 1.05 -11.35
N LYS A 97 -0.91 0.85 -12.57
CA LYS A 97 0.13 1.68 -13.18
C LYS A 97 -0.30 2.24 -14.54
N ASP A 98 0.32 3.32 -14.96
CA ASP A 98 0.20 3.81 -16.33
C ASP A 98 0.71 2.72 -17.30
N PRO A 99 -0.08 2.29 -18.29
CA PRO A 99 0.35 1.30 -19.27
C PRO A 99 1.60 1.69 -20.08
N ASN A 100 1.89 2.97 -20.18
CA ASN A 100 3.07 3.49 -20.89
C ASN A 100 4.36 3.41 -20.07
N LEU A 101 4.27 3.12 -18.77
CA LEU A 101 5.43 2.96 -17.90
C LEU A 101 5.81 1.48 -17.75
N SER A 102 7.10 1.21 -17.65
CA SER A 102 7.57 -0.11 -17.22
C SER A 102 7.28 -0.34 -15.74
N VAL A 103 7.28 -1.59 -15.30
CA VAL A 103 7.17 -1.93 -13.87
C VAL A 103 8.30 -1.31 -13.06
N THR A 104 9.51 -1.28 -13.62
CA THR A 104 10.69 -0.65 -12.99
C THR A 104 10.50 0.85 -12.79
N ASP A 105 10.01 1.56 -13.83
CA ASP A 105 9.74 3.00 -13.73
C ASP A 105 8.65 3.29 -12.70
N GLU A 106 7.60 2.50 -12.70
CA GLU A 106 6.53 2.60 -11.69
C GLU A 106 7.06 2.37 -10.27
N PHE A 107 7.93 1.38 -10.10
CA PHE A 107 8.58 1.13 -8.81
C PHE A 107 9.35 2.36 -8.32
N HIS A 108 10.16 2.98 -9.19
CA HIS A 108 10.95 4.17 -8.85
C HIS A 108 10.08 5.38 -8.54
N ASN A 109 9.01 5.60 -9.30
CA ASN A 109 8.06 6.68 -9.03
C ASN A 109 7.39 6.53 -7.67
N ARG A 110 6.97 5.32 -7.33
CA ARG A 110 6.38 5.02 -6.02
C ARG A 110 7.37 5.21 -4.88
N LEU A 111 8.61 4.79 -5.07
CA LEU A 111 9.67 4.89 -4.07
C LEU A 111 9.88 6.34 -3.60
N GLU A 112 9.91 7.28 -4.52
CA GLU A 112 10.01 8.72 -4.18
C GLU A 112 8.84 9.18 -3.29
N LEU A 113 7.63 8.77 -3.63
CA LEU A 113 6.43 9.13 -2.88
C LEU A 113 6.37 8.43 -1.52
N TYR A 114 6.76 7.16 -1.43
CA TYR A 114 6.84 6.46 -0.14
C TYR A 114 7.81 7.16 0.81
N ASN A 115 8.98 7.55 0.33
CA ASN A 115 9.94 8.30 1.13
C ASN A 115 9.41 9.68 1.54
N LYS A 116 8.61 10.33 0.70
CA LYS A 116 8.01 11.64 1.00
C LYS A 116 7.01 11.58 2.17
N TYR A 117 6.16 10.54 2.21
CA TYR A 117 5.08 10.46 3.19
C TYR A 117 5.44 9.68 4.46
N ALA A 118 6.44 8.82 4.44
CA ALA A 118 6.79 7.97 5.57
C ALA A 118 7.20 8.79 6.80
N ASP A 119 6.75 8.37 7.97
CA ASP A 119 7.26 8.81 9.27
C ASP A 119 8.41 7.89 9.72
N ILE A 120 8.27 6.61 9.43
CA ILE A 120 9.23 5.56 9.77
C ILE A 120 9.51 4.73 8.52
N LYS A 121 10.78 4.39 8.33
CA LYS A 121 11.24 3.50 7.27
C LYS A 121 11.82 2.24 7.89
N VAL A 122 11.34 1.09 7.44
CA VAL A 122 11.78 -0.22 7.95
C VAL A 122 12.30 -1.06 6.79
N ASP A 123 13.48 -1.66 6.97
CA ASP A 123 14.03 -2.60 6.00
C ASP A 123 13.16 -3.87 5.93
N ASN A 124 12.61 -4.13 4.77
CA ASN A 124 11.78 -5.31 4.47
C ASN A 124 12.48 -6.30 3.51
N ASN A 125 13.80 -6.23 3.37
CA ASN A 125 14.58 -7.23 2.62
C ASN A 125 14.92 -8.46 3.49
N CYS A 126 14.58 -8.43 4.76
CA CYS A 126 14.79 -9.48 5.74
C CYS A 126 13.58 -10.41 5.89
N SER A 127 13.61 -11.29 6.87
CA SER A 127 12.46 -12.15 7.19
C SER A 127 11.29 -11.34 7.77
N ILE A 128 10.08 -11.89 7.65
CA ILE A 128 8.87 -11.28 8.23
C ILE A 128 9.05 -11.02 9.73
N ASN A 129 9.61 -11.97 10.47
CA ASN A 129 9.80 -11.84 11.91
C ASN A 129 10.73 -10.68 12.25
N GLN A 130 11.86 -10.55 11.56
CA GLN A 130 12.79 -9.44 11.75
C GLN A 130 12.14 -8.08 11.43
N CYS A 131 11.40 -8.01 10.34
CA CYS A 131 10.67 -6.79 9.97
C CYS A 131 9.63 -6.40 11.03
N VAL A 132 8.85 -7.36 11.52
CA VAL A 132 7.85 -7.13 12.57
C VAL A 132 8.50 -6.70 13.89
N GLU A 133 9.59 -7.33 14.30
CA GLU A 133 10.33 -6.95 15.52
C GLU A 133 10.82 -5.50 15.44
N GLU A 134 11.35 -5.10 14.29
CA GLU A 134 11.81 -3.72 14.07
C GLU A 134 10.65 -2.72 14.11
N ILE A 135 9.51 -3.04 13.49
CA ILE A 135 8.30 -2.19 13.57
C ILE A 135 7.88 -2.01 15.02
N ILE A 136 7.78 -3.09 15.79
CA ILE A 136 7.39 -3.05 17.19
C ILE A 136 8.35 -2.17 18.00
N ARG A 137 9.65 -2.33 17.78
CA ARG A 137 10.68 -1.53 18.45
C ARG A 137 10.53 -0.03 18.17
N LEU A 138 10.18 0.33 16.95
CA LEU A 138 10.10 1.74 16.52
C LEU A 138 8.78 2.42 16.92
N VAL A 139 7.69 1.66 17.09
CA VAL A 139 6.37 2.24 17.44
C VAL A 139 6.01 2.08 18.92
N SER A 140 6.83 1.39 19.67
CA SER A 140 6.58 1.15 21.12
C SER A 140 7.07 2.29 22.02
#